data_faeab3c19e7b4ba472fb356c9d806239
#
_entry.id   faeab3c19e7b4ba472fb356c9d806239
#
_cell.length_a   1.000
_cell.length_b   1.000
_cell.length_c   1.000
_cell.angle_alpha   90.00
_cell.angle_beta   90.00
_cell.angle_gamma   90.00
#
_symmetry.space_group_name_H-M   'P 1'
#
loop_
_entity.id
_entity.type
_entity.pdbx_description
1 polymer ?
#
loop_
_entity_poly.entity_id
_entity_poly.type
_entity_poly.pdbx_seq_one_letter_code
_entity_poly.pdbx_strand_id
1 'polypeptide(L)'
;TIEETYELCEALAKDTPSEICKELGDVLLHVLFYAKIGSEKQQFDIADVCNRLSDKLVFRHPHVFPPEDIEAAGAKILGNTQLENENDVAKMWEKIKQVEKDGNATVLSGVPSALPSLIKAYRIQEKARNVGFDWNNRSQVWEKVKEEIAELEKEWENGNDKQAEREFGDVLFSLVNAARLYKINPDNALEYTNQKFIFRFNYLEQKAKAMG
;
A
#
# COMPACT_ATOMS: atom_id res chain seq x y z
N THR A 1 11.91 11.50 -6.16
CA THR A 1 10.96 10.42 -6.56
C THR A 1 9.89 10.20 -5.49
N ILE A 2 10.26 10.01 -4.21
CA ILE A 2 9.26 9.81 -3.14
C ILE A 2 8.46 11.11 -2.92
N GLU A 3 9.12 12.24 -2.88
CA GLU A 3 8.53 13.57 -2.75
C GLU A 3 7.49 13.81 -3.85
N GLU A 4 7.86 13.67 -5.14
CA GLU A 4 6.96 13.80 -6.29
C GLU A 4 5.72 12.87 -6.18
N THR A 5 5.93 11.68 -5.61
CA THR A 5 4.81 10.75 -5.40
C THR A 5 3.84 11.27 -4.34
N TYR A 6 4.34 11.91 -3.28
CA TYR A 6 3.49 12.54 -2.27
C TYR A 6 2.81 13.82 -2.79
N GLU A 7 3.50 14.63 -3.61
CA GLU A 7 2.92 15.80 -4.26
C GLU A 7 1.80 15.40 -5.23
N LEU A 8 2.00 14.31 -6.00
CA LEU A 8 0.93 13.72 -6.81
C LEU A 8 -0.25 13.24 -5.95
N CYS A 9 -0.01 12.61 -4.80
CA CYS A 9 -1.08 12.19 -3.89
C CYS A 9 -1.87 13.41 -3.36
N GLU A 10 -1.19 14.50 -3.03
CA GLU A 10 -1.82 15.75 -2.59
C GLU A 10 -2.66 16.38 -3.70
N ALA A 11 -2.13 16.44 -4.93
CA ALA A 11 -2.84 16.95 -6.11
C ALA A 11 -4.10 16.13 -6.40
N LEU A 12 -4.01 14.79 -6.31
CA LEU A 12 -5.15 13.87 -6.45
C LEU A 12 -6.20 14.09 -5.36
N ALA A 13 -5.78 14.31 -4.12
CA ALA A 13 -6.71 14.57 -3.01
C ALA A 13 -7.44 15.92 -3.14
N LYS A 14 -6.80 16.91 -3.76
CA LYS A 14 -7.39 18.23 -4.04
C LYS A 14 -8.24 18.27 -5.31
N ASP A 15 -8.21 17.21 -6.11
CA ASP A 15 -8.90 17.08 -7.40
C ASP A 15 -8.66 18.26 -8.35
N THR A 16 -7.38 18.67 -8.48
CA THR A 16 -6.96 19.80 -9.33
C THR A 16 -6.27 19.27 -10.58
N PRO A 17 -6.96 19.19 -11.75
CA PRO A 17 -6.41 18.54 -12.95
C PRO A 17 -5.07 19.11 -13.44
N SER A 18 -4.86 20.42 -13.31
CA SER A 18 -3.61 21.07 -13.71
C SER A 18 -2.43 20.63 -12.84
N GLU A 19 -2.62 20.56 -11.53
CA GLU A 19 -1.59 20.08 -10.59
C GLU A 19 -1.33 18.59 -10.78
N ILE A 20 -2.39 17.77 -10.94
CA ILE A 20 -2.26 16.34 -11.24
C ILE A 20 -1.41 16.12 -12.50
N CYS A 21 -1.68 16.91 -13.56
CA CYS A 21 -0.91 16.82 -14.82
C CYS A 21 0.56 17.19 -14.59
N LYS A 22 0.85 18.20 -13.80
CA LYS A 22 2.20 18.64 -13.44
C LYS A 22 2.94 17.54 -12.69
N GLU A 23 2.36 17.05 -11.59
CA GLU A 23 3.00 16.07 -10.72
C GLU A 23 3.20 14.70 -11.43
N LEU A 24 2.29 14.33 -12.35
CA LEU A 24 2.50 13.17 -13.23
C LEU A 24 3.72 13.37 -14.15
N GLY A 25 3.95 14.61 -14.61
CA GLY A 25 5.13 14.97 -15.40
C GLY A 25 6.42 14.77 -14.59
N ASP A 26 6.42 15.20 -13.34
CA ASP A 26 7.58 15.08 -12.45
C ASP A 26 7.88 13.62 -12.08
N VAL A 27 6.85 12.80 -11.84
CA VAL A 27 7.02 11.34 -11.70
C VAL A 27 7.57 10.70 -12.98
N LEU A 28 7.05 11.08 -14.16
CA LEU A 28 7.53 10.60 -15.44
C LEU A 28 8.98 10.99 -15.71
N LEU A 29 9.38 12.22 -15.33
CA LEU A 29 10.76 12.68 -15.44
C LEU A 29 11.71 11.73 -14.71
N HIS A 30 11.37 11.30 -13.50
CA HIS A 30 12.18 10.33 -12.76
C HIS A 30 12.28 8.98 -13.47
N VAL A 31 11.18 8.49 -14.07
CA VAL A 31 11.22 7.24 -14.87
C VAL A 31 12.18 7.37 -16.03
N LEU A 32 12.09 8.46 -16.80
CA LEU A 32 12.99 8.71 -17.95
C LEU A 32 14.45 8.89 -17.51
N PHE A 33 14.67 9.58 -16.40
CA PHE A 33 16.01 9.82 -15.88
C PHE A 33 16.68 8.51 -15.42
N TYR A 34 15.98 7.65 -14.69
CA TYR A 34 16.52 6.35 -14.30
C TYR A 34 16.74 5.41 -15.51
N ALA A 35 15.85 5.45 -16.49
CA ALA A 35 16.05 4.69 -17.73
C ALA A 35 17.28 5.17 -18.50
N LYS A 36 17.54 6.49 -18.52
CA LYS A 36 18.75 7.05 -19.13
C LYS A 36 20.01 6.60 -18.40
N ILE A 37 20.03 6.63 -17.06
CA ILE A 37 21.15 6.11 -16.27
C ILE A 37 21.39 4.61 -16.55
N GLY A 38 20.31 3.82 -16.64
CA GLY A 38 20.39 2.41 -16.99
C GLY A 38 21.00 2.17 -18.36
N SER A 39 20.60 2.97 -19.34
CA SER A 39 21.13 2.93 -20.72
C SER A 39 22.62 3.29 -20.77
N GLU A 40 23.08 4.30 -20.05
CA GLU A 40 24.50 4.66 -19.96
C GLU A 40 25.34 3.55 -19.33
N LYS A 41 24.76 2.78 -18.42
CA LYS A 41 25.37 1.59 -17.81
C LYS A 41 25.22 0.31 -18.67
N GLN A 42 24.58 0.38 -19.83
CA GLN A 42 24.27 -0.75 -20.71
C GLN A 42 23.50 -1.89 -19.99
N GLN A 43 22.59 -1.54 -19.08
CA GLN A 43 21.80 -2.48 -18.29
C GLN A 43 20.36 -2.61 -18.80
N PHE A 44 19.72 -1.51 -19.13
CA PHE A 44 18.37 -1.42 -19.68
C PHE A 44 18.11 0.00 -20.18
N ASP A 45 17.12 0.18 -21.03
CA ASP A 45 16.66 1.48 -21.52
C ASP A 45 15.15 1.68 -21.29
N ILE A 46 14.60 2.77 -21.80
CA ILE A 46 13.17 3.07 -21.65
C ILE A 46 12.28 2.07 -22.40
N ALA A 47 12.76 1.52 -23.52
CA ALA A 47 12.01 0.51 -24.26
C ALA A 47 11.90 -0.78 -23.44
N ASP A 48 12.97 -1.19 -22.76
CA ASP A 48 12.97 -2.33 -21.86
C ASP A 48 11.98 -2.12 -20.69
N VAL A 49 11.92 -0.90 -20.11
CA VAL A 49 10.97 -0.57 -19.04
C VAL A 49 9.54 -0.70 -19.56
N CYS A 50 9.23 -0.14 -20.73
CA CYS A 50 7.89 -0.19 -21.32
C CYS A 50 7.49 -1.62 -21.70
N ASN A 51 8.39 -2.39 -22.33
CA ASN A 51 8.12 -3.76 -22.74
C ASN A 51 7.85 -4.66 -21.53
N ARG A 52 8.69 -4.60 -20.49
CA ARG A 52 8.48 -5.37 -19.25
C ARG A 52 7.17 -5.01 -18.55
N LEU A 53 6.77 -3.72 -18.56
CA LEU A 53 5.49 -3.31 -18.03
C LEU A 53 4.34 -3.88 -18.86
N SER A 54 4.43 -3.81 -20.19
CA SER A 54 3.43 -4.36 -21.11
C SER A 54 3.27 -5.86 -20.92
N ASP A 55 4.35 -6.62 -20.93
CA ASP A 55 4.36 -8.08 -20.75
C ASP A 55 3.70 -8.46 -19.42
N LYS A 56 4.04 -7.73 -18.35
CA LYS A 56 3.45 -7.92 -17.03
C LYS A 56 1.95 -7.64 -17.01
N LEU A 57 1.49 -6.57 -17.67
CA LEU A 57 0.07 -6.22 -17.72
C LEU A 57 -0.72 -7.24 -18.54
N VAL A 58 -0.21 -7.64 -19.69
CA VAL A 58 -0.80 -8.69 -20.53
C VAL A 58 -0.91 -10.01 -19.75
N PHE A 59 0.17 -10.44 -19.10
CA PHE A 59 0.20 -11.66 -18.30
C PHE A 59 -0.80 -11.65 -17.13
N ARG A 60 -0.98 -10.48 -16.49
CA ARG A 60 -1.84 -10.33 -15.30
C ARG A 60 -3.31 -10.07 -15.62
N HIS A 61 -3.64 -9.79 -16.88
CA HIS A 61 -5.02 -9.52 -17.31
C HIS A 61 -5.51 -10.50 -18.40
N PRO A 62 -5.48 -11.82 -18.15
CA PRO A 62 -5.89 -12.81 -19.13
C PRO A 62 -7.39 -12.73 -19.49
N HIS A 63 -8.19 -12.00 -18.71
CA HIS A 63 -9.59 -11.68 -19.03
C HIS A 63 -9.74 -10.58 -20.08
N VAL A 64 -8.69 -9.77 -20.32
CA VAL A 64 -8.61 -8.73 -21.34
C VAL A 64 -7.83 -9.22 -22.55
N PHE A 65 -6.77 -9.98 -22.32
CA PHE A 65 -5.88 -10.55 -23.32
C PHE A 65 -6.08 -12.07 -23.35
N PRO A 66 -6.81 -12.62 -24.36
CA PRO A 66 -7.09 -14.06 -24.40
C PRO A 66 -5.82 -14.89 -24.56
N PRO A 67 -5.82 -16.15 -24.05
CA PRO A 67 -4.66 -17.02 -23.99
C PRO A 67 -4.08 -17.47 -25.34
N GLU A 68 -4.75 -17.23 -26.45
CA GLU A 68 -4.33 -17.62 -27.80
C GLU A 68 -3.04 -16.89 -28.21
N ASP A 69 -2.77 -15.72 -27.60
CA ASP A 69 -1.58 -14.89 -27.83
C ASP A 69 -0.50 -15.04 -26.74
N ILE A 70 -0.77 -15.79 -25.68
CA ILE A 70 0.14 -15.91 -24.53
C ILE A 70 0.37 -17.38 -24.23
N GLU A 71 1.62 -17.86 -24.35
CA GLU A 71 2.04 -19.18 -23.82
C GLU A 71 1.75 -19.27 -22.30
N ALA A 72 0.69 -19.59 -22.06
CA ALA A 72 -0.37 -19.89 -21.14
C ALA A 72 -0.02 -20.35 -19.73
N ALA A 73 0.84 -19.65 -19.00
CA ALA A 73 0.86 -19.78 -17.54
C ALA A 73 -0.40 -19.12 -16.91
N GLY A 74 -0.84 -17.96 -17.38
CA GLY A 74 -2.05 -17.29 -16.93
C GLY A 74 -3.35 -18.03 -17.29
N ALA A 75 -3.42 -18.62 -18.47
CA ALA A 75 -4.59 -19.36 -18.93
C ALA A 75 -4.87 -20.65 -18.12
N LYS A 76 -3.83 -21.33 -17.62
CA LYS A 76 -3.96 -22.48 -16.73
C LYS A 76 -4.53 -22.13 -15.36
N ILE A 77 -4.35 -20.87 -14.92
CA ILE A 77 -4.85 -20.37 -13.63
C ILE A 77 -6.31 -19.95 -13.72
N LEU A 78 -6.73 -19.45 -14.88
CA LEU A 78 -8.10 -19.03 -15.10
C LEU A 78 -9.08 -20.20 -14.99
N GLY A 79 -8.74 -21.38 -15.48
CA GLY A 79 -9.71 -22.46 -15.54
C GLY A 79 -11.05 -21.94 -16.10
N ASN A 80 -12.15 -22.54 -15.75
CA ASN A 80 -13.50 -22.03 -16.06
C ASN A 80 -14.02 -20.99 -15.03
N THR A 81 -13.14 -20.20 -14.41
CA THR A 81 -13.56 -19.19 -13.42
C THR A 81 -14.20 -18.01 -14.13
N GLN A 82 -15.52 -17.91 -14.08
CA GLN A 82 -16.22 -16.68 -14.47
C GLN A 82 -15.87 -15.59 -13.47
N LEU A 83 -15.37 -14.47 -13.97
CA LEU A 83 -15.08 -13.29 -13.17
C LEU A 83 -16.35 -12.43 -13.14
N GLU A 84 -17.10 -12.50 -12.03
CA GLU A 84 -18.38 -11.79 -11.91
C GLU A 84 -18.24 -10.42 -11.22
N ASN A 85 -17.12 -10.20 -10.52
CA ASN A 85 -16.91 -8.96 -9.77
C ASN A 85 -15.43 -8.63 -9.54
N GLU A 86 -15.16 -7.40 -9.07
CA GLU A 86 -13.80 -6.89 -8.81
C GLU A 86 -13.01 -7.74 -7.80
N ASN A 87 -13.69 -8.38 -6.83
CA ASN A 87 -13.03 -9.23 -5.84
C ASN A 87 -12.49 -10.52 -6.48
N ASP A 88 -13.14 -11.05 -7.50
CA ASP A 88 -12.70 -12.25 -8.21
C ASP A 88 -11.46 -11.91 -9.07
N VAL A 89 -11.43 -10.73 -9.69
CA VAL A 89 -10.25 -10.20 -10.40
C VAL A 89 -9.08 -10.04 -9.43
N ALA A 90 -9.29 -9.47 -8.26
CA ALA A 90 -8.25 -9.28 -7.25
C ALA A 90 -7.67 -10.60 -6.73
N LYS A 91 -8.52 -11.60 -6.47
CA LYS A 91 -8.08 -12.96 -6.07
C LYS A 91 -7.30 -13.66 -7.18
N MET A 92 -7.75 -13.54 -8.41
CA MET A 92 -7.05 -14.05 -9.58
C MET A 92 -5.66 -13.41 -9.71
N TRP A 93 -5.58 -12.10 -9.58
CA TRP A 93 -4.32 -11.35 -9.60
C TRP A 93 -3.31 -11.87 -8.58
N GLU A 94 -3.74 -12.13 -7.35
CA GLU A 94 -2.86 -12.69 -6.31
C GLU A 94 -2.39 -14.11 -6.66
N LYS A 95 -3.25 -14.96 -7.24
CA LYS A 95 -2.85 -16.28 -7.72
C LYS A 95 -1.82 -16.20 -8.86
N ILE A 96 -2.04 -15.28 -9.82
CA ILE A 96 -1.12 -15.07 -10.93
C ILE A 96 0.25 -14.61 -10.44
N LYS A 97 0.30 -13.67 -9.48
CA LYS A 97 1.55 -13.21 -8.87
C LYS A 97 2.34 -14.33 -8.16
N GLN A 98 1.67 -15.35 -7.63
CA GLN A 98 2.35 -16.48 -7.01
C GLN A 98 3.02 -17.42 -8.01
N VAL A 99 2.54 -17.41 -9.26
CA VAL A 99 3.04 -18.30 -10.34
C VAL A 99 4.04 -17.59 -11.25
N GLU A 100 4.14 -16.25 -11.19
CA GLU A 100 5.19 -15.52 -11.94
C GLU A 100 6.58 -16.07 -11.58
N LYS A 101 7.42 -16.31 -12.62
CA LYS A 101 8.78 -16.84 -12.44
C LYS A 101 9.67 -15.99 -11.52
N ASP A 102 9.37 -14.69 -11.42
CA ASP A 102 9.96 -13.76 -10.46
C ASP A 102 9.10 -13.64 -9.19
N GLY A 103 8.18 -14.58 -8.98
CA GLY A 103 7.23 -14.62 -7.90
C GLY A 103 7.91 -14.73 -6.55
N ASN A 104 7.25 -14.19 -5.55
CA ASN A 104 7.75 -14.16 -4.19
C ASN A 104 7.91 -15.59 -3.65
N ALA A 105 9.08 -15.93 -3.13
CA ALA A 105 9.35 -17.22 -2.51
C ALA A 105 8.41 -17.51 -1.31
N THR A 106 7.89 -16.46 -0.66
CA THR A 106 6.90 -16.54 0.41
C THR A 106 5.81 -15.48 0.22
N VAL A 107 4.67 -15.63 0.88
CA VAL A 107 3.53 -14.69 0.82
C VAL A 107 3.96 -13.25 1.10
N LEU A 108 4.85 -13.05 2.06
CA LEU A 108 5.27 -11.73 2.52
C LEU A 108 6.52 -11.18 1.83
N SER A 109 7.28 -12.00 1.08
CA SER A 109 8.51 -11.54 0.40
C SER A 109 8.26 -10.44 -0.65
N GLY A 110 7.04 -10.30 -1.14
CA GLY A 110 6.65 -9.22 -2.04
C GLY A 110 6.23 -7.91 -1.37
N VAL A 111 6.47 -7.76 -0.06
CA VAL A 111 6.27 -6.48 0.65
C VAL A 111 7.58 -5.71 0.63
N PRO A 112 7.68 -4.56 -0.06
CA PRO A 112 8.92 -3.81 -0.12
C PRO A 112 9.39 -3.38 1.28
N SER A 113 10.68 -3.58 1.57
CA SER A 113 11.26 -3.20 2.87
C SER A 113 11.25 -1.70 3.12
N ALA A 114 11.30 -0.90 2.06
CA ALA A 114 11.34 0.57 2.12
C ALA A 114 9.97 1.24 2.28
N LEU A 115 8.86 0.49 2.34
CA LEU A 115 7.55 1.09 2.59
C LEU A 115 7.49 1.76 3.97
N PRO A 116 6.83 2.94 4.09
CA PRO A 116 6.47 3.52 5.37
C PRO A 116 5.76 2.50 6.27
N SER A 117 6.04 2.51 7.56
CA SER A 117 5.65 1.43 8.48
C SER A 117 4.13 1.20 8.54
N LEU A 118 3.32 2.26 8.48
CA LEU A 118 1.86 2.16 8.51
C LEU A 118 1.32 1.45 7.25
N ILE A 119 1.79 1.88 6.08
CA ILE A 119 1.45 1.26 4.80
C ILE A 119 1.95 -0.18 4.74
N LYS A 120 3.17 -0.43 5.25
CA LYS A 120 3.76 -1.77 5.32
C LYS A 120 2.92 -2.72 6.17
N ALA A 121 2.47 -2.29 7.35
CA ALA A 121 1.62 -3.07 8.23
C ALA A 121 0.30 -3.44 7.53
N TYR A 122 -0.35 -2.49 6.88
CA TYR A 122 -1.56 -2.75 6.11
C TYR A 122 -1.34 -3.78 5.00
N ARG A 123 -0.26 -3.64 4.23
CA ARG A 123 0.08 -4.58 3.13
C ARG A 123 0.42 -5.98 3.62
N ILE A 124 1.13 -6.12 4.75
CA ILE A 124 1.42 -7.41 5.38
C ILE A 124 0.12 -8.12 5.73
N GLN A 125 -0.79 -7.43 6.41
CA GLN A 125 -2.06 -7.99 6.84
C GLN A 125 -2.99 -8.33 5.67
N GLU A 126 -3.03 -7.50 4.63
CA GLU A 126 -3.78 -7.77 3.40
C GLU A 126 -3.28 -9.05 2.72
N LYS A 127 -1.96 -9.23 2.60
CA LYS A 127 -1.38 -10.43 2.01
C LYS A 127 -1.64 -11.69 2.86
N ALA A 128 -1.52 -11.59 4.17
CA ALA A 128 -1.83 -12.69 5.08
C ALA A 128 -3.29 -13.12 4.97
N ARG A 129 -4.22 -12.16 4.91
CA ARG A 129 -5.65 -12.40 4.67
C ARG A 129 -5.89 -13.17 3.37
N ASN A 130 -5.21 -12.78 2.28
CA ASN A 130 -5.43 -13.38 0.96
C ASN A 130 -5.07 -14.86 0.89
N VAL A 131 -4.28 -15.36 1.84
CA VAL A 131 -3.96 -16.79 1.99
C VAL A 131 -4.75 -17.47 3.12
N GLY A 132 -5.78 -16.81 3.62
CA GLY A 132 -6.69 -17.38 4.64
C GLY A 132 -6.27 -17.12 6.09
N PHE A 133 -5.21 -16.35 6.33
CA PHE A 133 -4.82 -15.94 7.68
C PHE A 133 -5.50 -14.61 8.03
N ASP A 134 -6.74 -14.70 8.52
CA ASP A 134 -7.54 -13.52 8.90
C ASP A 134 -8.46 -13.84 10.10
N TRP A 135 -8.95 -12.80 10.74
CA TRP A 135 -9.90 -12.89 11.84
C TRP A 135 -11.30 -13.29 11.34
N ASN A 136 -11.97 -14.18 12.07
CA ASN A 136 -13.30 -14.64 11.70
C ASN A 136 -14.39 -13.58 11.90
N ASN A 137 -14.21 -12.66 12.85
CA ASN A 137 -15.16 -11.59 13.10
C ASN A 137 -14.49 -10.30 13.63
N ARG A 138 -15.23 -9.20 13.51
CA ARG A 138 -14.74 -7.86 13.89
C ARG A 138 -14.57 -7.68 15.40
N SER A 139 -15.30 -8.39 16.24
CA SER A 139 -15.20 -8.25 17.70
C SER A 139 -13.85 -8.75 18.19
N GLN A 140 -13.35 -9.87 17.65
CA GLN A 140 -12.06 -10.45 18.03
C GLN A 140 -10.90 -9.46 17.78
N VAL A 141 -10.98 -8.66 16.73
CA VAL A 141 -9.95 -7.68 16.45
C VAL A 141 -9.93 -6.56 17.50
N TRP A 142 -11.10 -6.11 17.94
CA TRP A 142 -11.17 -5.11 19.00
C TRP A 142 -10.76 -5.67 20.37
N GLU A 143 -10.99 -6.94 20.62
CA GLU A 143 -10.47 -7.62 21.81
C GLU A 143 -8.93 -7.63 21.77
N LYS A 144 -8.33 -7.93 20.61
CA LYS A 144 -6.88 -7.88 20.46
C LYS A 144 -6.32 -6.47 20.63
N VAL A 145 -6.97 -5.43 20.08
CA VAL A 145 -6.54 -4.04 20.32
C VAL A 145 -6.51 -3.71 21.82
N LYS A 146 -7.53 -4.14 22.57
CA LYS A 146 -7.58 -3.90 24.04
C LYS A 146 -6.49 -4.69 24.78
N GLU A 147 -6.20 -5.89 24.35
CA GLU A 147 -5.12 -6.73 24.89
C GLU A 147 -3.78 -6.01 24.71
N GLU A 148 -3.42 -5.57 23.49
CA GLU A 148 -2.18 -4.86 23.24
C GLU A 148 -2.07 -3.54 24.02
N ILE A 149 -3.16 -2.81 24.20
CA ILE A 149 -3.18 -1.61 25.05
C ILE A 149 -2.88 -1.96 26.50
N ALA A 150 -3.47 -3.04 27.03
CA ALA A 150 -3.23 -3.45 28.41
C ALA A 150 -1.78 -3.95 28.62
N GLU A 151 -1.18 -4.62 27.64
CA GLU A 151 0.22 -5.03 27.66
C GLU A 151 1.15 -3.82 27.65
N LEU A 152 0.88 -2.82 26.81
CA LEU A 152 1.61 -1.57 26.79
C LEU A 152 1.52 -0.81 28.14
N GLU A 153 0.33 -0.67 28.71
CA GLU A 153 0.11 0.00 30.02
C GLU A 153 0.94 -0.69 31.11
N LYS A 154 0.92 -2.02 31.14
CA LYS A 154 1.69 -2.81 32.10
C LYS A 154 3.20 -2.58 31.98
N GLU A 155 3.75 -2.52 30.77
CA GLU A 155 5.18 -2.27 30.59
C GLU A 155 5.56 -0.83 30.97
N TRP A 156 4.71 0.16 30.76
CA TRP A 156 4.90 1.51 31.26
C TRP A 156 4.90 1.58 32.79
N GLU A 157 3.97 0.91 33.46
CA GLU A 157 3.92 0.84 34.92
C GLU A 157 5.17 0.18 35.51
N ASN A 158 5.78 -0.79 34.78
CA ASN A 158 6.99 -1.47 35.19
C ASN A 158 8.27 -0.66 34.87
N GLY A 159 8.18 0.48 34.20
CA GLY A 159 9.33 1.29 33.80
C GLY A 159 10.22 0.62 32.74
N ASN A 160 9.65 -0.26 31.92
CA ASN A 160 10.38 -1.02 30.91
C ASN A 160 10.23 -0.36 29.52
N ASP A 161 10.89 0.79 29.33
CA ASP A 161 10.75 1.62 28.11
C ASP A 161 10.97 0.85 26.80
N LYS A 162 11.94 -0.05 26.75
CA LYS A 162 12.21 -0.83 25.52
C LYS A 162 11.12 -1.83 25.17
N GLN A 163 10.49 -2.41 26.19
CA GLN A 163 9.37 -3.32 25.95
C GLN A 163 8.11 -2.52 25.62
N ALA A 164 7.87 -1.41 26.32
CA ALA A 164 6.77 -0.49 26.03
C ALA A 164 6.83 0.04 24.57
N GLU A 165 8.04 0.31 24.03
CA GLU A 165 8.18 0.68 22.60
C GLU A 165 7.70 -0.45 21.66
N ARG A 166 7.95 -1.71 21.99
CA ARG A 166 7.50 -2.86 21.20
C ARG A 166 5.99 -3.02 21.28
N GLU A 167 5.44 -3.00 22.49
CA GLU A 167 3.98 -3.10 22.71
C GLU A 167 3.24 -1.94 22.03
N PHE A 168 3.82 -0.73 22.01
CA PHE A 168 3.26 0.38 21.23
C PHE A 168 3.20 0.06 19.73
N GLY A 169 4.21 -0.63 19.21
CA GLY A 169 4.21 -1.14 17.84
C GLY A 169 3.08 -2.14 17.60
N ASP A 170 2.84 -3.05 18.56
CA ASP A 170 1.78 -4.06 18.48
C ASP A 170 0.38 -3.44 18.57
N VAL A 171 0.20 -2.40 19.40
CA VAL A 171 -1.03 -1.57 19.42
C VAL A 171 -1.27 -0.95 18.05
N LEU A 172 -0.28 -0.31 17.42
CA LEU A 172 -0.42 0.28 16.10
C LEU A 172 -0.76 -0.77 15.04
N PHE A 173 -0.12 -1.93 15.09
CA PHE A 173 -0.37 -3.03 14.15
C PHE A 173 -1.79 -3.58 14.30
N SER A 174 -2.28 -3.74 15.52
CA SER A 174 -3.65 -4.20 15.80
C SER A 174 -4.70 -3.17 15.35
N LEU A 175 -4.45 -1.86 15.52
CA LEU A 175 -5.30 -0.79 15.02
C LEU A 175 -5.37 -0.75 13.50
N VAL A 176 -4.24 -0.96 12.80
CA VAL A 176 -4.21 -1.08 11.34
C VAL A 176 -5.07 -2.26 10.88
N ASN A 177 -5.03 -3.38 11.61
CA ASN A 177 -5.86 -4.54 11.30
C ASN A 177 -7.35 -4.27 11.52
N ALA A 178 -7.72 -3.57 12.59
CA ALA A 178 -9.07 -3.12 12.81
C ALA A 178 -9.56 -2.23 11.66
N ALA A 179 -8.77 -1.22 11.26
CA ALA A 179 -9.10 -0.35 10.13
C ALA A 179 -9.35 -1.16 8.84
N ARG A 180 -8.49 -2.12 8.53
CA ARG A 180 -8.61 -3.00 7.36
C ARG A 180 -9.94 -3.76 7.34
N LEU A 181 -10.37 -4.33 8.47
CA LEU A 181 -11.63 -5.06 8.57
C LEU A 181 -12.86 -4.18 8.36
N TYR A 182 -12.76 -2.90 8.70
CA TYR A 182 -13.79 -1.91 8.41
C TYR A 182 -13.65 -1.26 7.03
N LYS A 183 -12.71 -1.73 6.20
CA LYS A 183 -12.38 -1.17 4.88
C LYS A 183 -11.95 0.30 4.94
N ILE A 184 -11.30 0.69 6.03
CA ILE A 184 -10.71 2.01 6.22
C ILE A 184 -9.25 1.93 5.85
N ASN A 185 -8.77 2.86 5.02
CA ASN A 185 -7.34 3.06 4.83
C ASN A 185 -6.80 3.84 6.05
N PRO A 186 -5.92 3.26 6.88
CA PRO A 186 -5.47 3.89 8.11
C PRO A 186 -4.57 5.11 7.85
N ASP A 187 -3.82 5.13 6.76
CA ASP A 187 -2.97 6.25 6.36
C ASP A 187 -3.82 7.47 5.98
N ASN A 188 -4.81 7.29 5.11
CA ASN A 188 -5.76 8.34 4.77
C ASN A 188 -6.55 8.85 5.99
N ALA A 189 -6.97 7.94 6.87
CA ALA A 189 -7.71 8.30 8.08
C ALA A 189 -6.87 9.17 9.03
N LEU A 190 -5.58 8.85 9.16
CA LEU A 190 -4.63 9.65 9.94
C LEU A 190 -4.40 11.00 9.28
N GLU A 191 -4.25 11.06 7.95
CA GLU A 191 -4.07 12.29 7.21
C GLU A 191 -5.25 13.25 7.36
N TYR A 192 -6.50 12.77 7.31
CA TYR A 192 -7.66 13.61 7.64
C TYR A 192 -7.57 14.23 9.04
N THR A 193 -7.01 13.52 10.00
CA THR A 193 -6.81 14.04 11.36
C THR A 193 -5.70 15.06 11.41
N ASN A 194 -4.60 14.84 10.68
CA ASN A 194 -3.51 15.80 10.52
C ASN A 194 -4.02 17.13 9.94
N GLN A 195 -4.75 17.07 8.83
CA GLN A 195 -5.32 18.25 8.18
C GLN A 195 -6.28 19.02 9.11
N LYS A 196 -7.13 18.29 9.83
CA LYS A 196 -8.01 18.89 10.83
C LYS A 196 -7.24 19.58 11.96
N PHE A 197 -6.14 18.99 12.43
CA PHE A 197 -5.31 19.58 13.46
C PHE A 197 -4.60 20.84 12.94
N ILE A 198 -3.99 20.77 11.76
CA ILE A 198 -3.32 21.91 11.11
C ILE A 198 -4.29 23.08 10.94
N PHE A 199 -5.49 22.82 10.41
CA PHE A 199 -6.50 23.86 10.24
C PHE A 199 -6.86 24.55 11.57
N ARG A 200 -7.09 23.76 12.63
CA ARG A 200 -7.44 24.29 13.95
C ARG A 200 -6.30 25.07 14.56
N PHE A 201 -5.08 24.57 14.44
CA PHE A 201 -3.89 25.24 14.99
C PHE A 201 -3.63 26.57 14.27
N ASN A 202 -3.70 26.60 12.95
CA ASN A 202 -3.54 27.84 12.17
C ASN A 202 -4.61 28.87 12.52
N TYR A 203 -5.85 28.44 12.76
CA TYR A 203 -6.90 29.36 13.24
C TYR A 203 -6.56 29.97 14.60
N LEU A 204 -6.10 29.16 15.56
CA LEU A 204 -5.68 29.63 16.88
C LEU A 204 -4.50 30.60 16.79
N GLU A 205 -3.50 30.28 15.95
CA GLU A 205 -2.34 31.14 15.73
C GLU A 205 -2.73 32.51 15.15
N GLN A 206 -3.62 32.53 14.15
CA GLN A 206 -4.15 33.76 13.58
C GLN A 206 -4.88 34.61 14.63
N LYS A 207 -5.70 33.97 15.48
CA LYS A 207 -6.40 34.66 16.57
C LYS A 207 -5.44 35.22 17.62
N ALA A 208 -4.44 34.43 18.01
CA ALA A 208 -3.43 34.89 18.98
C ALA A 208 -2.64 36.12 18.43
N LYS A 209 -2.22 36.08 17.16
CA LYS A 209 -1.53 37.23 16.50
C LYS A 209 -2.43 38.48 16.41
N ALA A 210 -3.74 38.32 16.29
CA ALA A 210 -4.68 39.43 16.22
C ALA A 210 -5.00 40.05 17.60
N MET A 211 -4.69 39.35 18.67
CA MET A 211 -4.94 39.79 20.05
C MET A 211 -3.71 40.42 20.72
N GLY A 212 -2.55 40.44 20.04
CA GLY A 212 -1.26 40.98 20.55
C GLY A 212 -0.51 39.91 21.28
#